data_3df277ca04e18f0e1630a2644e8d0cc9
#
_entry.id   3df277ca04e18f0e1630a2644e8d0cc9
#
_cell.length_a   1.000
_cell.length_b   1.000
_cell.length_c   1.000
_cell.angle_alpha   90.00
_cell.angle_beta   90.00
_cell.angle_gamma   90.00
#
_symmetry.space_group_name_H-M   'P 1'
#
loop_
_entity.id
_entity.type
_entity.pdbx_description
1 polymer ?
#
loop_
_entity_poly.entity_id
_entity_poly.type
_entity_poly.pdbx_seq_one_letter_code
_entity_poly.pdbx_strand_id
1 'polypeptide(L)'
;DIRRHIVGGGSIEDPISVIANFNPKFIFEHERDAAKKLMQKRSITALPVVNKDGLLTAILFANDLEIMQEKKVCAPVVIMAGGRGVRLYPYTKILPKPLIPIGDLPIIEHIINRFVRFSCNEFYLIVNHKKNMIKSYFSETEHTYRIHFVDEEMPLGTGGGLSLLKGKISEPFFLSNCDILVDADYESIYRQHKKQNNIITMVGAFKHMTIPYGVVELDGNGRIKAMSEKPQYSFLTNTGMYLVEPRVVEEMEDGEAIGFPEIMDRYRIAGENVGVYPINEKCWLDMGQIEELEEMRKALGV
;
A
#
# COMPACT_ATOMS: atom_id res chain seq x y z
N ASP A 1 3.28 23.71 17.07
CA ASP A 1 3.73 24.93 17.76
C ASP A 1 4.99 25.51 17.14
N ILE A 2 6.06 24.73 16.90
CA ILE A 2 7.29 25.19 16.22
C ILE A 2 6.98 25.82 14.86
N ARG A 3 6.21 25.13 14.01
CA ARG A 3 5.82 25.66 12.69
C ARG A 3 5.06 27.01 12.79
N ARG A 4 4.15 27.12 13.75
CA ARG A 4 3.38 28.35 13.98
C ARG A 4 4.26 29.51 14.43
N HIS A 5 5.24 29.22 15.29
CA HIS A 5 6.22 30.19 15.76
C HIS A 5 7.06 30.72 14.60
N ILE A 6 7.63 29.85 13.78
CA ILE A 6 8.45 30.24 12.62
C ILE A 6 7.64 31.05 11.60
N VAL A 7 6.41 30.58 11.27
CA VAL A 7 5.50 31.34 10.36
C VAL A 7 5.11 32.70 10.93
N GLY A 8 5.05 32.80 12.26
CA GLY A 8 4.81 34.08 12.97
C GLY A 8 6.03 35.02 13.08
N GLY A 9 7.17 34.67 12.46
CA GLY A 9 8.39 35.47 12.47
C GLY A 9 9.38 35.12 13.59
N GLY A 10 9.14 34.05 14.36
CA GLY A 10 10.06 33.56 15.37
C GLY A 10 11.25 32.79 14.77
N SER A 11 12.33 32.67 15.52
CA SER A 11 13.55 31.94 15.12
C SER A 11 13.54 30.49 15.64
N ILE A 12 14.21 29.58 14.90
CA ILE A 12 14.48 28.24 15.38
C ILE A 12 15.49 28.21 16.54
N GLU A 13 16.24 29.30 16.73
CA GLU A 13 17.18 29.51 17.84
C GLU A 13 16.50 30.01 19.11
N ASP A 14 15.21 30.37 19.05
CA ASP A 14 14.51 30.88 20.22
C ASP A 14 14.37 29.76 21.28
N PRO A 15 14.43 30.11 22.57
CA PRO A 15 14.26 29.13 23.64
C PRO A 15 12.90 28.41 23.53
N ILE A 16 12.88 27.09 23.75
CA ILE A 16 11.63 26.30 23.67
C ILE A 16 10.52 26.81 24.59
N SER A 17 10.89 27.51 25.65
CA SER A 17 9.95 28.16 26.58
C SER A 17 9.01 29.16 25.91
N VAL A 18 9.39 29.74 24.77
CA VAL A 18 8.55 30.68 24.01
C VAL A 18 7.34 29.99 23.40
N ILE A 19 7.45 28.69 23.09
CA ILE A 19 6.40 27.91 22.42
C ILE A 19 5.83 26.81 23.29
N ALA A 20 6.49 26.47 24.40
CA ALA A 20 6.08 25.37 25.27
C ALA A 20 4.76 25.67 26.00
N ASN A 21 3.88 24.67 26.02
CA ASN A 21 2.70 24.72 26.87
C ASN A 21 3.05 24.16 28.26
N PHE A 22 3.14 25.04 29.24
CA PHE A 22 3.48 24.68 30.64
C PHE A 22 2.30 24.11 31.43
N ASN A 23 1.10 24.08 30.86
CA ASN A 23 -0.07 23.48 31.49
C ASN A 23 -0.76 22.52 30.50
N PRO A 24 -0.06 21.47 30.05
CA PRO A 24 -0.61 20.53 29.08
C PRO A 24 -1.76 19.75 29.71
N LYS A 25 -2.75 19.39 28.89
CA LYS A 25 -3.73 18.38 29.29
C LYS A 25 -3.04 17.04 29.30
N PHE A 26 -3.29 16.24 30.32
CA PHE A 26 -2.78 14.88 30.49
C PHE A 26 -3.88 13.97 31.02
N ILE A 27 -3.64 12.67 31.00
CA ILE A 27 -4.47 11.65 31.64
C ILE A 27 -3.61 10.76 32.53
N PHE A 28 -4.25 10.09 33.49
CA PHE A 28 -3.61 9.04 34.25
C PHE A 28 -3.62 7.70 33.49
N GLU A 29 -2.70 6.80 33.83
CA GLU A 29 -2.57 5.48 33.16
C GLU A 29 -3.89 4.68 33.13
N HIS A 30 -4.70 4.76 34.20
CA HIS A 30 -5.99 4.09 34.31
C HIS A 30 -7.10 4.71 33.45
N GLU A 31 -6.87 5.88 32.86
CA GLU A 31 -7.82 6.62 32.01
C GLU A 31 -7.54 6.43 30.52
N ARG A 32 -6.61 5.54 30.13
CA ARG A 32 -6.20 5.36 28.73
C ARG A 32 -7.37 5.10 27.77
N ASP A 33 -8.38 4.35 28.23
CA ASP A 33 -9.57 4.05 27.40
C ASP A 33 -10.39 5.31 27.05
N ALA A 34 -10.32 6.36 27.89
CA ALA A 34 -10.99 7.61 27.65
C ALA A 34 -10.18 8.60 26.77
N ALA A 35 -8.89 8.29 26.54
CA ALA A 35 -7.95 9.17 25.84
C ALA A 35 -8.47 9.63 24.48
N LYS A 36 -9.00 8.72 23.67
CA LYS A 36 -9.49 9.00 22.32
C LYS A 36 -10.63 10.02 22.32
N LYS A 37 -11.64 9.83 23.17
CA LYS A 37 -12.77 10.75 23.28
C LYS A 37 -12.31 12.14 23.72
N LEU A 38 -11.35 12.20 24.65
CA LEU A 38 -10.78 13.46 25.13
C LEU A 38 -10.02 14.18 24.02
N MET A 39 -9.18 13.47 23.27
CA MET A 39 -8.37 14.04 22.18
C MET A 39 -9.25 14.57 21.04
N GLN A 40 -10.26 13.82 20.62
CA GLN A 40 -11.24 14.25 19.62
C GLN A 40 -12.02 15.50 20.08
N LYS A 41 -12.57 15.45 21.31
CA LYS A 41 -13.35 16.58 21.86
C LYS A 41 -12.55 17.87 21.99
N ARG A 42 -11.23 17.78 22.18
CA ARG A 42 -10.34 18.90 22.44
C ARG A 42 -9.42 19.25 21.27
N SER A 43 -9.52 18.51 20.15
CA SER A 43 -8.61 18.64 18.98
C SER A 43 -7.13 18.56 19.37
N ILE A 44 -6.79 17.62 20.29
CA ILE A 44 -5.44 17.40 20.79
C ILE A 44 -4.81 16.29 19.95
N THR A 45 -3.60 16.51 19.43
CA THR A 45 -2.86 15.56 18.60
C THR A 45 -1.85 14.72 19.39
N ALA A 46 -1.44 15.16 20.57
CA ALA A 46 -0.54 14.45 21.48
C ALA A 46 -1.01 14.64 22.92
N LEU A 47 -1.20 13.53 23.65
CA LEU A 47 -1.75 13.52 25.01
C LEU A 47 -0.77 12.80 25.95
N PRO A 48 -0.13 13.51 26.91
CA PRO A 48 0.72 12.90 27.92
C PRO A 48 -0.07 11.97 28.85
N VAL A 49 0.54 10.86 29.22
CA VAL A 49 0.05 9.91 30.23
C VAL A 49 0.98 9.95 31.42
N VAL A 50 0.42 10.12 32.61
CA VAL A 50 1.20 10.18 33.84
C VAL A 50 0.80 9.06 34.81
N ASN A 51 1.74 8.67 35.66
CA ASN A 51 1.46 7.74 36.78
C ASN A 51 0.82 8.50 37.96
N LYS A 52 0.58 7.78 39.06
CA LYS A 52 0.00 8.35 40.28
C LYS A 52 0.86 9.44 40.93
N ASP A 53 2.16 9.43 40.67
CA ASP A 53 3.13 10.41 41.21
C ASP A 53 3.28 11.63 40.28
N GLY A 54 2.51 11.70 39.19
CA GLY A 54 2.57 12.76 38.20
C GLY A 54 3.75 12.67 37.24
N LEU A 55 4.46 11.54 37.19
CA LEU A 55 5.57 11.32 36.27
C LEU A 55 5.06 10.86 34.92
N LEU A 56 5.64 11.42 33.84
CA LEU A 56 5.32 11.04 32.47
C LEU A 56 5.74 9.57 32.19
N THR A 57 4.78 8.75 31.83
CA THR A 57 5.01 7.33 31.47
C THR A 57 4.82 7.03 30.00
N ALA A 58 4.02 7.83 29.29
CA ALA A 58 3.83 7.69 27.84
C ALA A 58 3.32 9.00 27.24
N ILE A 59 3.37 9.09 25.91
CA ILE A 59 2.66 10.10 25.14
C ILE A 59 1.80 9.34 24.12
N LEU A 60 0.49 9.57 24.13
CA LEU A 60 -0.43 9.03 23.13
C LEU A 60 -0.59 10.04 22.01
N PHE A 61 -0.37 9.62 20.78
CA PHE A 61 -0.63 10.44 19.61
C PHE A 61 -1.98 10.08 19.00
N ALA A 62 -2.69 11.07 18.44
CA ALA A 62 -3.99 10.86 17.82
C ALA A 62 -3.93 9.81 16.70
N ASN A 63 -2.85 9.81 15.92
CA ASN A 63 -2.63 8.82 14.87
C ASN A 63 -2.45 7.40 15.43
N ASP A 64 -1.78 7.24 16.57
CA ASP A 64 -1.59 5.93 17.21
C ASP A 64 -2.91 5.39 17.78
N LEU A 65 -3.75 6.28 18.29
CA LEU A 65 -5.09 5.94 18.80
C LEU A 65 -6.10 5.66 17.68
N GLU A 66 -5.89 6.21 16.49
CA GLU A 66 -6.63 5.82 15.29
C GLU A 66 -6.22 4.44 14.80
N ILE A 67 -4.94 4.07 14.94
CA ILE A 67 -4.42 2.73 14.67
C ILE A 67 -4.99 1.68 15.65
N MET A 68 -5.32 2.07 16.89
CA MET A 68 -5.98 1.21 17.89
C MET A 68 -7.47 0.98 17.66
N GLN A 69 -8.13 1.71 16.77
CA GLN A 69 -9.40 1.23 16.21
C GLN A 69 -9.04 0.12 15.23
N GLU A 70 -9.59 -1.08 15.43
CA GLU A 70 -9.59 -2.11 14.39
C GLU A 70 -10.19 -1.48 13.12
N LYS A 71 -9.31 -1.06 12.23
CA LYS A 71 -9.71 -0.57 10.90
C LYS A 71 -10.23 -1.78 10.14
N LYS A 72 -11.55 -1.93 10.10
CA LYS A 72 -12.21 -3.10 9.50
C LYS A 72 -12.64 -2.75 8.09
N VAL A 73 -11.99 -3.36 7.13
CA VAL A 73 -12.42 -3.32 5.72
C VAL A 73 -13.19 -4.58 5.38
N CYS A 74 -12.74 -5.74 5.86
CA CYS A 74 -13.34 -7.06 5.65
C CYS A 74 -13.53 -7.43 4.17
N ALA A 75 -12.82 -6.79 3.25
CA ALA A 75 -12.91 -7.07 1.82
C ALA A 75 -12.10 -8.33 1.45
N PRO A 76 -12.53 -9.11 0.47
CA PRO A 76 -11.71 -10.17 -0.12
C PRO A 76 -10.44 -9.59 -0.77
N VAL A 77 -9.39 -10.41 -0.84
CA VAL A 77 -8.11 -10.05 -1.44
C VAL A 77 -7.73 -11.07 -2.49
N VAL A 78 -7.44 -10.60 -3.69
CA VAL A 78 -6.92 -11.42 -4.79
C VAL A 78 -5.44 -11.13 -4.96
N ILE A 79 -4.59 -12.17 -4.95
CA ILE A 79 -3.15 -12.04 -5.15
C ILE A 79 -2.76 -12.79 -6.43
N MET A 80 -2.14 -12.06 -7.37
CA MET A 80 -1.63 -12.62 -8.63
C MET A 80 -0.29 -13.30 -8.40
N ALA A 81 -0.30 -14.61 -8.19
CA ALA A 81 0.86 -15.42 -7.79
C ALA A 81 1.34 -16.43 -8.86
N GLY A 82 0.89 -16.29 -10.12
CA GLY A 82 1.20 -17.20 -11.23
C GLY A 82 2.49 -16.88 -11.99
N GLY A 83 3.15 -15.76 -11.75
CA GLY A 83 4.27 -15.27 -12.53
C GLY A 83 5.58 -16.08 -12.35
N ARG A 84 6.39 -16.19 -13.43
CA ARG A 84 7.68 -16.91 -13.42
C ARG A 84 8.79 -16.20 -12.65
N GLY A 85 8.73 -14.86 -12.50
CA GLY A 85 9.72 -14.08 -11.77
C GLY A 85 11.12 -14.08 -12.36
N VAL A 86 11.28 -14.13 -13.69
CA VAL A 86 12.59 -14.31 -14.38
C VAL A 86 13.63 -13.23 -14.03
N ARG A 87 13.19 -12.04 -13.69
CA ARG A 87 14.09 -10.93 -13.28
C ARG A 87 14.76 -11.15 -11.92
N LEU A 88 14.25 -12.10 -11.13
CA LEU A 88 14.80 -12.50 -9.82
C LEU A 88 15.64 -13.79 -9.90
N TYR A 89 16.11 -14.19 -11.07
CA TYR A 89 17.08 -15.28 -11.17
C TYR A 89 18.38 -14.91 -10.42
N PRO A 90 19.00 -15.85 -9.68
CA PRO A 90 18.73 -17.30 -9.65
C PRO A 90 17.64 -17.76 -8.65
N TYR A 91 17.10 -16.92 -7.75
CA TYR A 91 16.16 -17.32 -6.71
C TYR A 91 14.94 -18.06 -7.28
N THR A 92 14.34 -17.50 -8.34
CA THR A 92 13.10 -18.07 -8.93
C THR A 92 13.33 -19.29 -9.82
N LYS A 93 14.58 -19.71 -10.05
CA LYS A 93 14.87 -21.04 -10.58
C LYS A 93 14.49 -22.14 -9.59
N ILE A 94 14.62 -21.88 -8.29
CA ILE A 94 14.34 -22.85 -7.21
C ILE A 94 12.96 -22.59 -6.62
N LEU A 95 12.70 -21.39 -6.10
CA LEU A 95 11.46 -21.02 -5.45
C LEU A 95 10.49 -20.28 -6.39
N PRO A 96 9.16 -20.43 -6.27
CA PRO A 96 8.23 -19.51 -6.89
C PRO A 96 8.38 -18.11 -6.27
N LYS A 97 8.15 -17.07 -7.07
CA LYS A 97 8.32 -15.68 -6.64
C LYS A 97 7.62 -15.34 -5.30
N PRO A 98 6.36 -15.76 -5.06
CA PRO A 98 5.69 -15.51 -3.79
C PRO A 98 6.38 -16.10 -2.55
N LEU A 99 7.22 -17.13 -2.72
CA LEU A 99 7.94 -17.79 -1.63
C LEU A 99 9.38 -17.30 -1.45
N ILE A 100 9.80 -16.24 -2.12
CA ILE A 100 11.12 -15.65 -1.87
C ILE A 100 11.16 -15.09 -0.44
N PRO A 101 12.15 -15.48 0.38
CA PRO A 101 12.23 -15.06 1.78
C PRO A 101 12.68 -13.60 1.91
N ILE A 102 11.96 -12.88 2.76
CA ILE A 102 12.30 -11.55 3.25
C ILE A 102 12.42 -11.68 4.77
N GLY A 103 13.63 -11.82 5.28
CA GLY A 103 13.83 -12.26 6.67
C GLY A 103 13.29 -13.67 6.88
N ASP A 104 12.53 -13.86 7.94
CA ASP A 104 12.01 -15.17 8.36
C ASP A 104 10.73 -15.59 7.62
N LEU A 105 10.11 -14.70 6.84
CA LEU A 105 8.85 -14.96 6.14
C LEU A 105 9.00 -14.76 4.63
N PRO A 106 8.27 -15.50 3.80
CA PRO A 106 8.20 -15.22 2.36
C PRO A 106 7.40 -13.95 2.09
N ILE A 107 7.67 -13.31 0.94
CA ILE A 107 7.02 -12.04 0.57
C ILE A 107 5.49 -12.12 0.62
N ILE A 108 4.90 -13.25 0.24
CA ILE A 108 3.44 -13.41 0.25
C ILE A 108 2.84 -13.32 1.65
N GLU A 109 3.54 -13.79 2.69
CA GLU A 109 3.12 -13.65 4.07
C GLU A 109 3.17 -12.18 4.53
N HIS A 110 4.20 -11.45 4.14
CA HIS A 110 4.27 -10.01 4.41
C HIS A 110 3.09 -9.27 3.79
N ILE A 111 2.69 -9.63 2.57
CA ILE A 111 1.52 -9.05 1.88
C ILE A 111 0.25 -9.40 2.65
N ILE A 112 -0.01 -10.67 2.91
CA ILE A 112 -1.20 -11.16 3.61
C ILE A 112 -1.32 -10.48 4.98
N ASN A 113 -0.24 -10.43 5.75
CA ASN A 113 -0.22 -9.85 7.09
C ASN A 113 -0.58 -8.35 7.09
N ARG A 114 -0.28 -7.60 6.01
CA ARG A 114 -0.73 -6.21 5.89
C ARG A 114 -2.25 -6.12 5.74
N PHE A 115 -2.85 -6.99 4.94
CA PHE A 115 -4.30 -7.03 4.76
C PHE A 115 -5.04 -7.51 6.01
N VAL A 116 -4.49 -8.51 6.72
CA VAL A 116 -5.07 -9.03 7.98
C VAL A 116 -5.19 -7.93 9.04
N ARG A 117 -4.26 -6.98 9.10
CA ARG A 117 -4.35 -5.81 10.00
C ARG A 117 -5.61 -4.95 9.78
N PHE A 118 -6.23 -5.04 8.61
CA PHE A 118 -7.48 -4.37 8.25
C PHE A 118 -8.67 -5.33 8.22
N SER A 119 -8.54 -6.50 8.87
CA SER A 119 -9.57 -7.55 8.95
C SER A 119 -9.95 -8.15 7.58
N CYS A 120 -9.09 -8.04 6.58
CA CYS A 120 -9.22 -8.78 5.33
C CYS A 120 -8.69 -10.20 5.56
N ASN A 121 -9.58 -11.16 5.72
CA ASN A 121 -9.25 -12.53 6.14
C ASN A 121 -9.60 -13.59 5.08
N GLU A 122 -9.99 -13.18 3.89
CA GLU A 122 -10.33 -14.06 2.77
C GLU A 122 -9.44 -13.74 1.57
N PHE A 123 -8.62 -14.71 1.17
CA PHE A 123 -7.61 -14.55 0.13
C PHE A 123 -7.84 -15.53 -1.02
N TYR A 124 -7.80 -15.02 -2.23
CA TYR A 124 -7.81 -15.79 -3.47
C TYR A 124 -6.44 -15.67 -4.12
N LEU A 125 -5.69 -16.77 -4.15
CA LEU A 125 -4.36 -16.83 -4.77
C LEU A 125 -4.49 -17.44 -6.17
N ILE A 126 -4.31 -16.62 -7.21
CA ILE A 126 -4.25 -17.10 -8.59
C ILE A 126 -2.84 -17.60 -8.85
N VAL A 127 -2.71 -18.90 -9.02
CA VAL A 127 -1.42 -19.62 -9.09
C VAL A 127 -1.26 -20.38 -10.40
N ASN A 128 -0.04 -20.39 -10.93
CA ASN A 128 0.34 -21.11 -12.15
C ASN A 128 1.73 -21.76 -11.98
N HIS A 129 2.79 -20.98 -12.18
CA HIS A 129 4.16 -21.46 -12.13
C HIS A 129 4.53 -21.97 -10.73
N LYS A 130 4.96 -23.24 -10.64
CA LYS A 130 5.31 -23.94 -9.37
C LYS A 130 4.20 -23.90 -8.32
N LYS A 131 2.93 -23.92 -8.76
CA LYS A 131 1.74 -23.82 -7.90
C LYS A 131 1.73 -24.79 -6.74
N ASN A 132 2.24 -26.01 -6.94
CA ASN A 132 2.27 -27.02 -5.88
C ASN A 132 3.19 -26.64 -4.71
N MET A 133 4.29 -25.92 -4.95
CA MET A 133 5.15 -25.42 -3.87
C MET A 133 4.43 -24.38 -3.03
N ILE A 134 3.68 -23.47 -3.67
CA ILE A 134 2.88 -22.45 -2.96
C ILE A 134 1.81 -23.14 -2.12
N LYS A 135 1.06 -24.10 -2.70
CA LYS A 135 0.02 -24.85 -1.99
C LYS A 135 0.59 -25.64 -0.80
N SER A 136 1.73 -26.35 -1.00
CA SER A 136 2.39 -27.10 0.08
C SER A 136 2.85 -26.20 1.21
N TYR A 137 3.41 -25.02 0.91
CA TYR A 137 3.80 -24.06 1.94
C TYR A 137 2.63 -23.72 2.88
N PHE A 138 1.49 -23.33 2.32
CA PHE A 138 0.32 -22.98 3.12
C PHE A 138 -0.40 -24.17 3.75
N SER A 139 -0.20 -25.39 3.27
CA SER A 139 -0.74 -26.59 3.93
C SER A 139 0.03 -26.98 5.20
N GLU A 140 1.29 -26.56 5.32
CA GLU A 140 2.15 -26.83 6.47
C GLU A 140 2.20 -25.67 7.49
N THR A 141 1.59 -24.53 7.17
CA THR A 141 1.58 -23.35 8.05
C THR A 141 0.21 -23.17 8.72
N GLU A 142 0.24 -22.86 10.02
CA GLU A 142 -0.99 -22.45 10.74
C GLU A 142 -1.28 -20.96 10.47
N HIS A 143 -2.51 -20.66 10.08
CA HIS A 143 -2.95 -19.29 9.83
C HIS A 143 -4.41 -19.06 10.24
N THR A 144 -4.77 -17.82 10.58
CA THR A 144 -6.10 -17.43 11.05
C THR A 144 -7.02 -16.93 9.93
N TYR A 145 -6.51 -16.85 8.71
CA TYR A 145 -7.21 -16.39 7.51
C TYR A 145 -7.51 -17.58 6.57
N ARG A 146 -8.39 -17.36 5.61
CA ARG A 146 -8.78 -18.37 4.61
C ARG A 146 -8.06 -18.13 3.29
N ILE A 147 -7.57 -19.20 2.67
CA ILE A 147 -6.94 -19.17 1.35
C ILE A 147 -7.72 -20.07 0.39
N HIS A 148 -8.08 -19.50 -0.75
CA HIS A 148 -8.66 -20.18 -1.89
C HIS A 148 -7.64 -20.16 -3.03
N PHE A 149 -7.13 -21.32 -3.40
CA PHE A 149 -6.25 -21.45 -4.56
C PHE A 149 -7.07 -21.50 -5.83
N VAL A 150 -6.71 -20.67 -6.80
CA VAL A 150 -7.32 -20.63 -8.14
C VAL A 150 -6.24 -20.98 -9.15
N ASP A 151 -6.38 -22.17 -9.75
CA ASP A 151 -5.40 -22.69 -10.69
C ASP A 151 -5.59 -22.05 -12.07
N GLU A 152 -4.58 -21.35 -12.52
CA GLU A 152 -4.47 -20.85 -13.88
C GLU A 152 -3.71 -21.87 -14.72
N GLU A 153 -4.35 -22.44 -15.75
CA GLU A 153 -3.76 -23.50 -16.59
C GLU A 153 -2.79 -22.93 -17.63
N MET A 154 -3.07 -21.73 -18.16
CA MET A 154 -2.23 -21.00 -19.08
C MET A 154 -1.95 -19.61 -18.54
N PRO A 155 -0.76 -19.01 -18.78
CA PRO A 155 -0.49 -17.65 -18.35
C PRO A 155 -1.46 -16.66 -19.01
N LEU A 156 -2.34 -16.05 -18.21
CA LEU A 156 -3.34 -15.07 -18.66
C LEU A 156 -2.93 -13.62 -18.40
N GLY A 157 -1.68 -13.37 -18.04
CA GLY A 157 -1.20 -12.03 -17.71
C GLY A 157 -1.51 -11.63 -16.28
N THR A 158 -1.39 -10.33 -15.96
CA THR A 158 -1.63 -9.81 -14.61
C THR A 158 -3.11 -9.49 -14.33
N GLY A 159 -3.98 -9.69 -15.31
CA GLY A 159 -5.41 -9.39 -15.21
C GLY A 159 -6.31 -10.55 -15.63
N GLY A 160 -5.97 -11.29 -16.70
CA GLY A 160 -6.84 -12.30 -17.30
C GLY A 160 -7.24 -13.43 -16.35
N GLY A 161 -6.35 -13.81 -15.42
CA GLY A 161 -6.64 -14.80 -14.38
C GLY A 161 -7.83 -14.45 -13.48
N LEU A 162 -8.26 -13.18 -13.43
CA LEU A 162 -9.43 -12.76 -12.67
C LEU A 162 -10.73 -13.38 -13.21
N SER A 163 -10.81 -13.71 -14.50
CA SER A 163 -11.99 -14.39 -15.08
C SER A 163 -12.31 -15.71 -14.40
N LEU A 164 -11.31 -16.37 -13.78
CA LEU A 164 -11.48 -17.61 -13.02
C LEU A 164 -12.23 -17.41 -11.68
N LEU A 165 -12.47 -16.16 -11.30
CA LEU A 165 -13.18 -15.77 -10.07
C LEU A 165 -14.65 -15.43 -10.31
N LYS A 166 -15.18 -15.56 -11.53
CA LYS A 166 -16.59 -15.35 -11.84
C LYS A 166 -17.49 -16.14 -10.90
N GLY A 167 -18.50 -15.49 -10.34
CA GLY A 167 -19.45 -16.07 -9.37
C GLY A 167 -18.83 -16.42 -8.00
N LYS A 168 -17.56 -16.10 -7.73
CA LYS A 168 -16.90 -16.39 -6.44
C LYS A 168 -16.73 -15.16 -5.56
N ILE A 169 -16.70 -13.96 -6.13
CA ILE A 169 -16.55 -12.69 -5.41
C ILE A 169 -17.74 -11.79 -5.73
N SER A 170 -18.47 -11.40 -4.69
CA SER A 170 -19.68 -10.57 -4.80
C SER A 170 -19.53 -9.18 -4.17
N GLU A 171 -18.38 -8.89 -3.58
CA GLU A 171 -18.07 -7.63 -2.92
C GLU A 171 -16.82 -7.00 -3.53
N PRO A 172 -16.62 -5.68 -3.40
CA PRO A 172 -15.38 -5.05 -3.81
C PRO A 172 -14.18 -5.71 -3.15
N PHE A 173 -13.15 -5.97 -3.92
CA PHE A 173 -12.00 -6.72 -3.48
C PHE A 173 -10.70 -5.98 -3.79
N PHE A 174 -9.68 -6.20 -2.96
CA PHE A 174 -8.34 -5.77 -3.29
C PHE A 174 -7.70 -6.75 -4.27
N LEU A 175 -7.08 -6.22 -5.31
CA LEU A 175 -6.21 -6.96 -6.21
C LEU A 175 -4.78 -6.50 -5.96
N SER A 176 -3.86 -7.44 -5.75
CA SER A 176 -2.45 -7.16 -5.50
C SER A 176 -1.54 -8.09 -6.32
N ASN A 177 -0.45 -7.53 -6.82
CA ASN A 177 0.67 -8.35 -7.25
C ASN A 177 1.31 -9.06 -6.04
N CYS A 178 2.03 -10.17 -6.28
CA CYS A 178 2.67 -10.95 -5.22
C CYS A 178 4.11 -10.51 -4.88
N ASP A 179 4.53 -9.37 -5.37
CA ASP A 179 5.90 -8.85 -5.26
C ASP A 179 5.99 -7.42 -4.72
N ILE A 180 4.89 -6.90 -4.22
CA ILE A 180 4.80 -5.53 -3.72
C ILE A 180 4.36 -5.49 -2.25
N LEU A 181 4.87 -4.51 -1.51
CA LEU A 181 4.36 -4.15 -0.19
C LEU A 181 3.88 -2.71 -0.22
N VAL A 182 2.63 -2.51 0.14
CA VAL A 182 2.02 -1.18 0.23
C VAL A 182 1.70 -0.88 1.68
N ASP A 183 2.31 0.16 2.23
CA ASP A 183 2.06 0.64 3.60
C ASP A 183 1.12 1.84 3.56
N ALA A 184 -0.17 1.56 3.46
CA ALA A 184 -1.22 2.57 3.32
C ALA A 184 -2.42 2.26 4.21
N ASP A 185 -3.29 3.23 4.37
CA ASP A 185 -4.55 3.06 5.05
C ASP A 185 -5.60 2.43 4.13
N TYR A 186 -5.75 1.11 4.19
CA TYR A 186 -6.66 0.36 3.32
C TYR A 186 -8.13 0.70 3.55
N GLU A 187 -8.51 1.12 4.78
CA GLU A 187 -9.85 1.65 5.04
C GLU A 187 -10.11 2.95 4.29
N SER A 188 -9.13 3.86 4.28
CA SER A 188 -9.23 5.11 3.53
C SER A 188 -9.31 4.88 2.01
N ILE A 189 -8.56 3.90 1.48
CA ILE A 189 -8.66 3.46 0.07
C ILE A 189 -10.09 2.98 -0.22
N TYR A 190 -10.60 2.06 0.60
CA TYR A 190 -11.93 1.50 0.45
C TYR A 190 -13.04 2.56 0.52
N ARG A 191 -12.95 3.45 1.51
CA ARG A 191 -13.89 4.55 1.70
C ARG A 191 -13.89 5.54 0.53
N GLN A 192 -12.71 5.90 0.00
CA GLN A 192 -12.59 6.78 -1.16
C GLN A 192 -13.18 6.13 -2.41
N HIS A 193 -12.89 4.87 -2.65
CA HIS A 193 -13.44 4.09 -3.76
C HIS A 193 -14.97 4.13 -3.77
N LYS A 194 -15.59 3.82 -2.63
CA LYS A 194 -17.06 3.86 -2.48
C LYS A 194 -17.62 5.28 -2.61
N LYS A 195 -16.97 6.28 -2.02
CA LYS A 195 -17.41 7.68 -2.09
C LYS A 195 -17.41 8.22 -3.52
N GLN A 196 -16.45 7.80 -4.33
CA GLN A 196 -16.30 8.26 -5.72
C GLN A 196 -17.08 7.37 -6.70
N ASN A 197 -17.72 6.29 -6.24
CA ASN A 197 -18.37 5.28 -7.08
C ASN A 197 -17.43 4.78 -8.19
N ASN A 198 -16.17 4.52 -7.85
CA ASN A 198 -15.22 4.00 -8.81
C ASN A 198 -15.50 2.54 -9.10
N ILE A 199 -15.32 2.11 -10.35
CA ILE A 199 -15.32 0.70 -10.73
C ILE A 199 -13.97 0.07 -10.43
N ILE A 200 -12.91 0.85 -10.58
CA ILE A 200 -11.53 0.49 -10.24
C ILE A 200 -10.88 1.70 -9.58
N THR A 201 -10.19 1.48 -8.46
CA THR A 201 -9.29 2.46 -7.86
C THR A 201 -7.87 1.90 -7.84
N MET A 202 -6.96 2.50 -8.57
CA MET A 202 -5.54 2.18 -8.56
C MET A 202 -4.88 2.84 -7.34
N VAL A 203 -4.04 2.11 -6.62
CA VAL A 203 -3.12 2.74 -5.67
C VAL A 203 -1.89 3.21 -6.43
N GLY A 204 -1.62 4.51 -6.41
CA GLY A 204 -0.52 5.13 -7.14
C GLY A 204 0.52 5.73 -6.20
N ALA A 205 1.79 5.42 -6.40
CA ALA A 205 2.88 5.99 -5.62
C ALA A 205 3.52 7.18 -6.36
N PHE A 206 3.75 8.28 -5.64
CA PHE A 206 4.57 9.35 -6.19
C PHE A 206 6.02 8.87 -6.31
N LYS A 207 6.61 9.07 -7.49
CA LYS A 207 8.02 8.85 -7.77
C LYS A 207 8.66 10.18 -8.17
N HIS A 208 9.80 10.48 -7.56
CA HIS A 208 10.60 11.66 -7.88
C HIS A 208 11.87 11.23 -8.61
N MET A 209 12.09 11.79 -9.79
CA MET A 209 13.26 11.52 -10.61
C MET A 209 14.00 12.83 -10.89
N THR A 210 15.24 12.91 -10.46
CA THR A 210 16.10 14.04 -10.79
C THR A 210 17.01 13.65 -11.94
N ILE A 211 16.99 14.41 -13.05
CA ILE A 211 17.97 14.26 -14.11
C ILE A 211 19.25 14.98 -13.64
N PRO A 212 20.40 14.27 -13.45
CA PRO A 212 21.59 14.88 -12.85
C PRO A 212 22.36 15.80 -13.80
N TYR A 213 21.74 16.24 -14.89
CA TYR A 213 22.32 17.07 -15.96
C TYR A 213 21.37 18.23 -16.30
N GLY A 214 21.91 19.24 -17.01
CA GLY A 214 21.09 20.25 -17.65
C GLY A 214 20.26 19.63 -18.78
N VAL A 215 18.93 19.85 -18.73
CA VAL A 215 18.00 19.42 -19.79
C VAL A 215 17.70 20.60 -20.71
N VAL A 216 17.82 20.39 -21.99
CA VAL A 216 17.64 21.42 -23.02
C VAL A 216 16.40 21.10 -23.85
N GLU A 217 15.50 22.07 -23.97
CA GLU A 217 14.39 22.04 -24.93
C GLU A 217 14.82 22.78 -26.20
N LEU A 218 14.56 22.17 -27.35
CA LEU A 218 14.83 22.77 -28.65
C LEU A 218 13.51 23.32 -29.28
N ASP A 219 13.65 24.41 -30.04
CA ASP A 219 12.61 24.83 -30.96
C ASP A 219 12.63 23.98 -32.25
N GLY A 220 11.63 24.18 -33.13
CA GLY A 220 11.52 23.45 -34.40
C GLY A 220 12.68 23.69 -35.38
N ASN A 221 13.59 24.64 -35.09
CA ASN A 221 14.74 25.01 -35.91
C ASN A 221 16.10 24.57 -35.28
N GLY A 222 16.08 23.78 -34.22
CA GLY A 222 17.28 23.29 -33.54
C GLY A 222 17.95 24.32 -32.63
N ARG A 223 17.30 25.41 -32.26
CA ARG A 223 17.79 26.41 -31.32
C ARG A 223 17.30 26.08 -29.92
N ILE A 224 18.10 26.44 -28.90
CA ILE A 224 17.70 26.28 -27.50
C ILE A 224 16.52 27.19 -27.22
N LYS A 225 15.38 26.59 -26.84
CA LYS A 225 14.17 27.25 -26.39
C LYS A 225 14.16 27.48 -24.88
N ALA A 226 14.61 26.48 -24.11
CA ALA A 226 14.72 26.53 -22.67
C ALA A 226 15.84 25.61 -22.19
N MET A 227 16.35 25.88 -20.98
CA MET A 227 17.30 25.02 -20.30
C MET A 227 16.97 24.96 -18.81
N SER A 228 16.94 23.76 -18.23
CA SER A 228 16.72 23.53 -16.82
C SER A 228 17.89 22.73 -16.26
N GLU A 229 18.56 23.26 -15.22
CA GLU A 229 19.66 22.56 -14.55
C GLU A 229 19.10 21.59 -13.52
N LYS A 230 19.48 20.31 -13.61
CA LYS A 230 19.09 19.21 -12.73
C LYS A 230 17.58 19.20 -12.39
N PRO A 231 16.71 19.20 -13.41
CA PRO A 231 15.28 19.28 -13.15
C PRO A 231 14.79 18.02 -12.40
N GLN A 232 13.85 18.24 -11.48
CA GLN A 232 13.17 17.17 -10.79
C GLN A 232 11.77 16.99 -11.40
N TYR A 233 11.47 15.77 -11.80
CA TYR A 233 10.16 15.37 -12.28
C TYR A 233 9.44 14.51 -11.25
N SER A 234 8.15 14.69 -11.14
CA SER A 234 7.29 13.89 -10.25
C SER A 234 6.26 13.16 -11.08
N PHE A 235 6.17 11.86 -10.90
CA PHE A 235 5.23 11.01 -11.59
C PHE A 235 4.37 10.25 -10.57
N LEU A 236 3.11 10.00 -10.91
CA LEU A 236 2.27 9.06 -10.19
C LEU A 236 2.36 7.72 -10.92
N THR A 237 2.95 6.73 -10.25
CA THR A 237 3.24 5.40 -10.82
C THR A 237 2.29 4.36 -10.27
N ASN A 238 1.94 3.39 -11.11
CA ASN A 238 1.11 2.27 -10.73
C ASN A 238 1.88 1.33 -9.80
N THR A 239 1.34 1.07 -8.61
CA THR A 239 1.98 0.17 -7.64
C THR A 239 1.73 -1.31 -7.90
N GLY A 240 0.71 -1.67 -8.68
CA GLY A 240 0.23 -3.04 -8.82
C GLY A 240 -0.78 -3.46 -7.76
N MET A 241 -1.31 -2.50 -6.98
CA MET A 241 -2.40 -2.70 -6.04
C MET A 241 -3.64 -1.90 -6.47
N TYR A 242 -4.80 -2.52 -6.38
CA TYR A 242 -6.07 -1.93 -6.81
C TYR A 242 -7.20 -2.31 -5.86
N LEU A 243 -8.27 -1.52 -5.86
CA LEU A 243 -9.57 -1.91 -5.33
C LEU A 243 -10.55 -1.97 -6.50
N VAL A 244 -11.25 -3.08 -6.65
CA VAL A 244 -11.98 -3.46 -7.86
C VAL A 244 -13.40 -3.88 -7.51
N GLU A 245 -14.39 -3.40 -8.27
CA GLU A 245 -15.77 -3.85 -8.14
C GLU A 245 -15.95 -5.24 -8.79
N PRO A 246 -16.79 -6.14 -8.21
CA PRO A 246 -17.01 -7.50 -8.74
C PRO A 246 -17.46 -7.54 -10.19
N ARG A 247 -18.19 -6.52 -10.64
CA ARG A 247 -18.64 -6.36 -12.02
C ARG A 247 -17.50 -6.51 -13.03
N VAL A 248 -16.29 -6.04 -12.68
CA VAL A 248 -15.11 -6.16 -13.56
C VAL A 248 -14.80 -7.62 -13.85
N VAL A 249 -14.89 -8.50 -12.84
CA VAL A 249 -14.65 -9.94 -13.00
C VAL A 249 -15.73 -10.59 -13.86
N GLU A 250 -16.99 -10.25 -13.62
CA GLU A 250 -18.14 -10.83 -14.33
C GLU A 250 -18.16 -10.48 -15.83
N GLU A 251 -17.67 -9.30 -16.19
CA GLU A 251 -17.63 -8.80 -17.57
C GLU A 251 -16.38 -9.25 -18.36
N MET A 252 -15.41 -9.91 -17.72
CA MET A 252 -14.20 -10.38 -18.40
C MET A 252 -14.50 -11.52 -19.40
N GLU A 253 -13.75 -11.60 -20.46
CA GLU A 253 -13.76 -12.75 -21.35
C GLU A 253 -12.95 -13.90 -20.76
N ASP A 254 -13.48 -15.13 -20.87
CA ASP A 254 -12.80 -16.32 -20.35
C ASP A 254 -11.58 -16.64 -21.19
N GLY A 255 -10.43 -16.85 -20.52
CA GLY A 255 -9.19 -17.26 -21.18
C GLY A 255 -8.47 -16.13 -21.92
N GLU A 256 -8.92 -14.87 -21.83
CA GLU A 256 -8.21 -13.74 -22.41
C GLU A 256 -6.90 -13.48 -21.65
N ALA A 257 -5.78 -13.47 -22.37
CA ALA A 257 -4.48 -13.09 -21.81
C ALA A 257 -4.30 -11.56 -21.85
N ILE A 258 -4.50 -10.89 -20.73
CA ILE A 258 -4.51 -9.41 -20.64
C ILE A 258 -3.84 -8.93 -19.36
N GLY A 259 -3.20 -7.76 -19.43
CA GLY A 259 -2.69 -7.04 -18.27
C GLY A 259 -3.79 -6.27 -17.54
N PHE A 260 -3.72 -6.17 -16.21
CA PHE A 260 -4.73 -5.39 -15.46
C PHE A 260 -4.75 -3.90 -15.83
N PRO A 261 -3.62 -3.23 -16.15
CA PRO A 261 -3.66 -1.86 -16.68
C PRO A 261 -4.47 -1.70 -17.97
N GLU A 262 -4.48 -2.70 -18.84
CA GLU A 262 -5.29 -2.69 -20.07
C GLU A 262 -6.78 -2.84 -19.76
N ILE A 263 -7.15 -3.68 -18.78
CA ILE A 263 -8.53 -3.79 -18.30
C ILE A 263 -8.99 -2.43 -17.76
N MET A 264 -8.17 -1.81 -16.91
CA MET A 264 -8.46 -0.50 -16.34
C MET A 264 -8.67 0.57 -17.44
N ASP A 265 -7.85 0.53 -18.49
CA ASP A 265 -7.95 1.49 -19.59
C ASP A 265 -9.22 1.27 -20.44
N ARG A 266 -9.69 0.03 -20.62
CA ARG A 266 -10.99 -0.28 -21.25
C ARG A 266 -12.15 0.40 -20.52
N TYR A 267 -12.19 0.30 -19.18
CA TYR A 267 -13.24 0.96 -18.40
C TYR A 267 -13.14 2.48 -18.45
N ARG A 268 -11.92 3.03 -18.40
CA ARG A 268 -11.69 4.48 -18.55
C ARG A 268 -12.17 4.99 -19.90
N ILE A 269 -11.88 4.28 -21.00
CA ILE A 269 -12.32 4.66 -22.35
C ILE A 269 -13.85 4.52 -22.47
N ALA A 270 -14.46 3.55 -21.80
CA ALA A 270 -15.92 3.39 -21.77
C ALA A 270 -16.63 4.47 -20.93
N GLY A 271 -15.88 5.39 -20.29
CA GLY A 271 -16.45 6.48 -19.50
C GLY A 271 -16.84 6.10 -18.07
N GLU A 272 -16.39 4.95 -17.60
CA GLU A 272 -16.60 4.52 -16.22
C GLU A 272 -15.64 5.25 -15.25
N ASN A 273 -16.01 5.34 -13.98
CA ASN A 273 -15.19 5.99 -12.96
C ASN A 273 -13.98 5.13 -12.59
N VAL A 274 -12.84 5.41 -13.18
CA VAL A 274 -11.55 4.82 -12.82
C VAL A 274 -10.74 5.85 -12.05
N GLY A 275 -10.53 5.59 -10.75
CA GLY A 275 -9.88 6.52 -9.84
C GLY A 275 -8.46 6.12 -9.46
N VAL A 276 -7.80 7.03 -8.75
CA VAL A 276 -6.49 6.78 -8.14
C VAL A 276 -6.48 7.21 -6.67
N TYR A 277 -5.83 6.39 -5.85
CA TYR A 277 -5.51 6.74 -4.46
C TYR A 277 -4.00 6.98 -4.37
N PRO A 278 -3.55 8.23 -4.18
CA PRO A 278 -2.12 8.55 -4.16
C PRO A 278 -1.49 8.21 -2.80
N ILE A 279 -0.32 7.59 -2.83
CA ILE A 279 0.52 7.33 -1.66
C ILE A 279 1.92 7.91 -1.83
N ASN A 280 2.63 8.04 -0.72
CA ASN A 280 4.04 8.45 -0.75
C ASN A 280 4.92 7.34 -1.32
N GLU A 281 6.02 7.70 -1.97
CA GLU A 281 7.01 6.74 -2.51
C GLU A 281 7.52 5.76 -1.45
N LYS A 282 7.77 6.23 -0.23
CA LYS A 282 8.28 5.42 0.90
C LYS A 282 7.27 4.37 1.38
N CYS A 283 6.00 4.52 1.00
CA CYS A 283 4.94 3.58 1.36
C CYS A 283 4.80 2.42 0.38
N TRP A 284 5.63 2.36 -0.66
CA TRP A 284 5.60 1.32 -1.67
C TRP A 284 6.99 0.71 -1.86
N LEU A 285 7.07 -0.60 -1.65
CA LEU A 285 8.25 -1.41 -1.90
C LEU A 285 7.90 -2.41 -2.99
N ASP A 286 8.72 -2.49 -4.03
CA ASP A 286 8.61 -3.45 -5.12
C ASP A 286 9.78 -4.43 -5.04
N MET A 287 9.53 -5.71 -5.28
CA MET A 287 10.54 -6.77 -5.36
C MET A 287 10.65 -7.25 -6.82
N GLY A 288 10.65 -6.34 -7.76
CA GLY A 288 10.73 -6.69 -9.19
C GLY A 288 12.09 -7.16 -9.65
N GLN A 289 13.16 -6.71 -9.00
CA GLN A 289 14.57 -6.97 -9.33
C GLN A 289 15.39 -7.27 -8.06
N ILE A 290 16.63 -7.72 -8.23
CA ILE A 290 17.48 -8.13 -7.10
C ILE A 290 17.85 -6.94 -6.21
N GLU A 291 18.15 -5.79 -6.82
CA GLU A 291 18.46 -4.56 -6.09
C GLU A 291 17.28 -4.11 -5.21
N GLU A 292 16.08 -4.16 -5.76
CA GLU A 292 14.84 -3.82 -5.06
C GLU A 292 14.52 -4.81 -3.92
N LEU A 293 14.87 -6.09 -4.09
CA LEU A 293 14.79 -7.10 -3.03
C LEU A 293 15.66 -6.73 -1.82
N GLU A 294 16.91 -6.27 -2.07
CA GLU A 294 17.82 -5.85 -0.99
C GLU A 294 17.34 -4.55 -0.33
N GLU A 295 16.75 -3.63 -1.09
CA GLU A 295 16.13 -2.42 -0.53
C GLU A 295 14.93 -2.77 0.35
N MET A 296 14.09 -3.71 -0.08
CA MET A 296 12.96 -4.19 0.70
C MET A 296 13.41 -4.84 2.02
N ARG A 297 14.46 -5.66 2.02
CA ARG A 297 15.06 -6.25 3.23
C ARG A 297 15.50 -5.16 4.20
N LYS A 298 16.27 -4.18 3.74
CA LYS A 298 16.70 -3.04 4.55
C LYS A 298 15.54 -2.25 5.14
N ALA A 299 14.51 -2.00 4.34
CA ALA A 299 13.32 -1.26 4.79
C ALA A 299 12.52 -2.01 5.87
N LEU A 300 12.54 -3.34 5.84
CA LEU A 300 11.89 -4.20 6.85
C LEU A 300 12.81 -4.53 8.04
N GLY A 301 14.08 -4.12 8.00
CA GLY A 301 15.04 -4.33 9.09
C GLY A 301 15.57 -5.77 9.19
N VAL A 302 15.61 -6.50 8.05
CA VAL A 302 16.02 -7.91 7.95
C VAL A 302 17.07 -8.13 6.87
#